data_4509a62fbcdd84851d1f8611cfed22a2
#
_entry.id   4509a62fbcdd84851d1f8611cfed22a2
#
_cell.length_a   1.000
_cell.length_b   1.000
_cell.length_c   1.000
_cell.angle_alpha   90.00
_cell.angle_beta   90.00
_cell.angle_gamma   90.00
#
_symmetry.space_group_name_H-M   'P 1'
#
loop_
_entity.id
_entity.type
_entity.pdbx_description
1 polymer ?
#
loop_
_entity_poly.entity_id
_entity_poly.type
_entity_poly.pdbx_seq_one_letter_code
_entity_poly.pdbx_strand_id
1 'polypeptide(L)'
;MANTFFGLTIASSGLGASGIAINTAAHNISNVNTKGYTKQQTVQEASSAIRVYTNYGTVGTGVSVTEIKQLRSSYYDTKYWNNNSVCGNYSTLESYTTLIEDYLDEFNLDGFTTEYKNLFEAVNALTKDPHSVVARNQLVNYSQSISEFFNTMTTNLNSVQRQADDEVKSTANAINTVAQEIASLNKQINTIEVNGGAANDLRDARALLIDELSGYINTTVKETEVGNGVTEFCVYVDGYSLVDGYDYNQIVCTPRETGDKRNASDINGLVELSWNNGMEFNMYRSSLSGSLKAAIDVRDGCNDCY
;
A
#
# COMPACT_ATOMS: atom_id res chain seq x y z
N MET A 1 61.63 -19.42 4.84
CA MET A 1 61.67 -18.66 6.12
C MET A 1 60.27 -18.10 6.30
N ALA A 2 59.57 -18.44 7.37
CA ALA A 2 58.34 -17.75 7.70
C ALA A 2 58.70 -16.28 7.90
N ASN A 3 58.09 -15.39 7.12
CA ASN A 3 58.28 -13.99 7.20
C ASN A 3 57.92 -13.52 8.65
N THR A 4 58.85 -12.88 9.36
CA THR A 4 58.66 -12.45 10.76
C THR A 4 57.41 -11.55 10.91
N PHE A 5 56.94 -10.96 9.82
CA PHE A 5 55.74 -10.12 9.76
C PHE A 5 54.44 -10.89 9.44
N PHE A 6 54.50 -12.21 9.21
CA PHE A 6 53.31 -12.99 8.85
C PHE A 6 52.26 -12.98 9.97
N GLY A 7 52.68 -13.14 11.22
CA GLY A 7 51.79 -13.03 12.37
C GLY A 7 51.18 -11.62 12.52
N LEU A 8 51.94 -10.56 12.18
CA LEU A 8 51.46 -9.18 12.18
C LEU A 8 50.37 -8.97 11.11
N THR A 9 50.52 -9.56 9.92
CA THR A 9 49.51 -9.51 8.84
C THR A 9 48.23 -10.17 9.27
N ILE A 10 48.28 -11.34 9.91
CA ILE A 10 47.11 -12.05 10.47
C ILE A 10 46.43 -11.20 11.54
N ALA A 11 47.19 -10.63 12.47
CA ALA A 11 46.67 -9.75 13.53
C ALA A 11 46.01 -8.49 12.95
N SER A 12 46.64 -7.88 11.92
CA SER A 12 46.07 -6.71 11.21
C SER A 12 44.76 -7.04 10.50
N SER A 13 44.66 -8.23 9.84
CA SER A 13 43.39 -8.65 9.22
C SER A 13 42.27 -8.84 10.25
N GLY A 14 42.57 -9.45 11.40
CA GLY A 14 41.64 -9.59 12.50
C GLY A 14 41.19 -8.26 13.09
N LEU A 15 42.10 -7.29 13.25
CA LEU A 15 41.79 -5.94 13.73
C LEU A 15 40.90 -5.21 12.73
N GLY A 16 41.17 -5.32 11.41
CA GLY A 16 40.36 -4.74 10.35
C GLY A 16 38.95 -5.28 10.34
N ALA A 17 38.79 -6.63 10.42
CA ALA A 17 37.50 -7.29 10.49
C ALA A 17 36.69 -6.88 11.72
N SER A 18 37.33 -6.81 12.89
CA SER A 18 36.71 -6.32 14.12
C SER A 18 36.29 -4.85 14.03
N GLY A 19 37.09 -3.99 13.37
CA GLY A 19 36.75 -2.60 13.13
C GLY A 19 35.50 -2.45 12.27
N ILE A 20 35.38 -3.23 11.19
CA ILE A 20 34.18 -3.26 10.33
C ILE A 20 32.97 -3.74 11.13
N ALA A 21 33.10 -4.78 11.97
CA ALA A 21 32.02 -5.29 12.79
C ALA A 21 31.53 -4.25 13.81
N ILE A 22 32.44 -3.51 14.44
CA ILE A 22 32.13 -2.41 15.37
C ILE A 22 31.41 -1.28 14.64
N ASN A 23 31.89 -0.89 13.46
CA ASN A 23 31.22 0.13 12.64
C ASN A 23 29.81 -0.27 12.24
N THR A 24 29.61 -1.52 11.83
CA THR A 24 28.29 -2.07 11.51
C THR A 24 27.36 -2.08 12.74
N ALA A 25 27.89 -2.44 13.92
CA ALA A 25 27.14 -2.38 15.16
C ALA A 25 26.74 -0.94 15.54
N ALA A 26 27.66 0.01 15.39
CA ALA A 26 27.40 1.43 15.62
C ALA A 26 26.34 1.97 14.66
N HIS A 27 26.40 1.58 13.39
CA HIS A 27 25.38 1.92 12.37
C HIS A 27 24.00 1.36 12.75
N ASN A 28 23.92 0.10 13.17
CA ASN A 28 22.68 -0.51 13.65
C ASN A 28 22.10 0.23 14.86
N ILE A 29 22.96 0.62 15.82
CA ILE A 29 22.51 1.35 17.04
C ILE A 29 22.00 2.74 16.66
N SER A 30 22.71 3.44 15.78
CA SER A 30 22.32 4.80 15.33
C SER A 30 20.97 4.81 14.61
N ASN A 31 20.65 3.73 13.89
CA ASN A 31 19.43 3.63 13.09
C ASN A 31 18.32 2.77 13.74
N VAL A 32 18.45 2.43 15.03
CA VAL A 32 17.45 1.57 15.73
C VAL A 32 16.03 2.12 15.70
N ASN A 33 15.87 3.45 15.65
CA ASN A 33 14.57 4.12 15.57
C ASN A 33 14.21 4.61 14.15
N THR A 34 15.05 4.33 13.15
CA THR A 34 14.78 4.70 11.76
C THR A 34 13.75 3.76 11.17
N LYS A 35 12.61 4.29 10.70
CA LYS A 35 11.54 3.50 10.09
C LYS A 35 12.07 2.79 8.84
N GLY A 36 11.79 1.49 8.73
CA GLY A 36 12.22 0.68 7.58
C GLY A 36 13.67 0.16 7.67
N TYR A 37 14.46 0.59 8.64
CA TYR A 37 15.84 0.13 8.79
C TYR A 37 15.91 -1.35 9.18
N THR A 38 16.73 -2.11 8.45
CA THR A 38 16.98 -3.53 8.71
C THR A 38 18.37 -3.73 9.30
N LYS A 39 18.47 -4.52 10.38
CA LYS A 39 19.73 -4.85 11.03
C LYS A 39 20.72 -5.45 10.03
N GLN A 40 21.92 -4.91 9.98
CA GLN A 40 23.02 -5.39 9.15
C GLN A 40 24.00 -6.24 9.97
N GLN A 41 24.61 -7.22 9.32
CA GLN A 41 25.61 -8.10 9.91
C GLN A 41 26.78 -8.28 8.95
N THR A 42 27.99 -8.25 9.48
CA THR A 42 29.22 -8.56 8.73
C THR A 42 29.35 -10.07 8.54
N VAL A 43 29.59 -10.51 7.32
CA VAL A 43 29.97 -11.88 6.98
C VAL A 43 31.49 -11.96 6.94
N GLN A 44 32.03 -12.85 7.76
CA GLN A 44 33.49 -13.03 7.89
C GLN A 44 33.87 -14.44 7.50
N GLU A 45 34.93 -14.57 6.70
CA GLU A 45 35.46 -15.85 6.27
C GLU A 45 36.96 -15.95 6.56
N ALA A 46 37.42 -17.16 6.82
CA ALA A 46 38.85 -17.41 6.93
C ALA A 46 39.52 -17.19 5.56
N SER A 47 40.53 -16.35 5.53
CA SER A 47 41.32 -16.15 4.32
C SER A 47 42.01 -17.44 3.86
N SER A 48 42.23 -17.59 2.56
CA SER A 48 42.78 -18.82 1.97
C SER A 48 44.09 -19.23 2.65
N ALA A 49 44.15 -20.47 3.16
CA ALA A 49 45.35 -20.97 3.83
C ALA A 49 46.52 -21.15 2.85
N ILE A 50 47.71 -20.80 3.27
CA ILE A 50 48.94 -20.97 2.48
C ILE A 50 49.57 -22.33 2.82
N ARG A 51 49.93 -23.10 1.77
CA ARG A 51 50.65 -24.34 1.94
C ARG A 51 52.11 -24.04 2.29
N VAL A 52 52.54 -24.57 3.42
CA VAL A 52 53.96 -24.46 3.85
C VAL A 52 54.58 -25.81 3.77
N TYR A 53 55.74 -25.94 3.11
CA TYR A 53 56.50 -27.19 2.98
C TYR A 53 57.24 -27.54 4.27
N THR A 54 56.47 -27.64 5.34
CA THR A 54 56.92 -28.04 6.69
C THR A 54 55.96 -29.10 7.22
N ASN A 55 56.29 -29.70 8.37
CA ASN A 55 55.49 -30.76 8.99
C ASN A 55 54.06 -30.38 9.34
N TYR A 56 53.70 -29.07 9.33
CA TYR A 56 52.30 -28.60 9.62
C TYR A 56 51.40 -28.44 8.39
N GLY A 57 51.91 -28.64 7.17
CA GLY A 57 51.17 -28.66 5.91
C GLY A 57 50.57 -27.34 5.46
N THR A 58 49.62 -26.73 6.18
CA THR A 58 48.95 -25.49 5.81
C THR A 58 48.89 -24.51 7.01
N VAL A 59 49.02 -23.21 6.74
CA VAL A 59 48.95 -22.16 7.74
C VAL A 59 47.84 -21.17 7.34
N GLY A 60 46.97 -20.83 8.32
CA GLY A 60 45.94 -19.81 8.11
C GLY A 60 46.51 -18.42 7.90
N THR A 61 45.89 -17.62 7.06
CA THR A 61 46.35 -16.28 6.65
C THR A 61 45.57 -15.13 7.27
N GLY A 62 44.60 -15.45 8.13
CA GLY A 62 43.79 -14.46 8.81
C GLY A 62 42.30 -14.56 8.43
N VAL A 63 41.61 -13.43 8.51
CA VAL A 63 40.17 -13.28 8.26
C VAL A 63 39.93 -12.16 7.24
N SER A 64 38.95 -12.34 6.38
CA SER A 64 38.42 -11.31 5.50
C SER A 64 36.93 -11.09 5.75
N VAL A 65 36.48 -9.83 5.66
CA VAL A 65 35.05 -9.50 5.60
C VAL A 65 34.65 -9.55 4.12
N THR A 66 33.72 -10.43 3.79
CA THR A 66 33.30 -10.65 2.40
C THR A 66 32.08 -9.78 2.06
N GLU A 67 31.22 -9.53 3.04
CA GLU A 67 29.95 -8.84 2.81
C GLU A 67 29.42 -8.23 4.10
N ILE A 68 28.62 -7.15 3.96
CA ILE A 68 27.72 -6.64 5.03
C ILE A 68 26.29 -6.95 4.57
N LYS A 69 25.68 -7.94 5.18
CA LYS A 69 24.37 -8.46 4.79
C LYS A 69 23.24 -7.98 5.69
N GLN A 70 22.09 -7.65 5.10
CA GLN A 70 20.85 -7.42 5.84
C GLN A 70 20.25 -8.71 6.38
N LEU A 71 19.74 -8.65 7.61
CA LEU A 71 18.98 -9.75 8.23
C LEU A 71 17.48 -9.54 7.97
N ARG A 72 17.06 -9.78 6.73
CA ARG A 72 15.66 -9.66 6.30
C ARG A 72 15.14 -11.02 5.81
N SER A 73 13.84 -11.27 6.00
CA SER A 73 13.18 -12.50 5.57
C SER A 73 12.01 -12.19 4.65
N SER A 74 12.14 -12.58 3.39
CA SER A 74 11.10 -12.40 2.36
C SER A 74 9.76 -13.05 2.72
N TYR A 75 9.79 -14.11 3.52
CA TYR A 75 8.57 -14.77 4.01
C TYR A 75 7.73 -13.85 4.91
N TYR A 76 8.38 -13.15 5.86
CA TYR A 76 7.69 -12.22 6.74
C TYR A 76 7.26 -10.96 5.99
N ASP A 77 8.06 -10.49 5.03
CA ASP A 77 7.74 -9.35 4.19
C ASP A 77 6.46 -9.63 3.38
N THR A 78 6.38 -10.77 2.70
CA THR A 78 5.19 -11.16 1.93
C THR A 78 3.95 -11.28 2.83
N LYS A 79 4.09 -11.85 4.03
CA LYS A 79 2.98 -11.88 5.00
C LYS A 79 2.54 -10.50 5.46
N TYR A 80 3.50 -9.62 5.70
CA TYR A 80 3.20 -8.25 6.11
C TYR A 80 2.45 -7.52 5.01
N TRP A 81 2.92 -7.56 3.76
CA TRP A 81 2.26 -6.89 2.63
C TRP A 81 0.84 -7.39 2.40
N ASN A 82 0.63 -8.71 2.46
CA ASN A 82 -0.72 -9.27 2.35
C ASN A 82 -1.65 -8.80 3.47
N ASN A 83 -1.18 -8.79 4.71
CA ASN A 83 -1.97 -8.32 5.84
C ASN A 83 -2.19 -6.79 5.79
N ASN A 84 -1.18 -6.03 5.35
CA ASN A 84 -1.28 -4.58 5.25
C ASN A 84 -2.30 -4.15 4.19
N SER A 85 -2.40 -4.87 3.07
CA SER A 85 -3.44 -4.60 2.06
C SER A 85 -4.85 -4.86 2.59
N VAL A 86 -5.03 -5.93 3.37
CA VAL A 86 -6.31 -6.22 4.03
C VAL A 86 -6.63 -5.15 5.09
N CYS A 87 -5.64 -4.74 5.87
CA CYS A 87 -5.79 -3.67 6.85
C CYS A 87 -6.19 -2.34 6.18
N GLY A 88 -5.51 -1.96 5.08
CA GLY A 88 -5.84 -0.77 4.29
C GLY A 88 -7.28 -0.81 3.74
N ASN A 89 -7.73 -1.97 3.27
CA ASN A 89 -9.09 -2.16 2.78
C ASN A 89 -10.12 -1.91 3.91
N TYR A 90 -10.00 -2.62 5.02
CA TYR A 90 -10.97 -2.49 6.11
C TYR A 90 -10.93 -1.13 6.80
N SER A 91 -9.76 -0.51 6.95
CA SER A 91 -9.64 0.83 7.54
C SER A 91 -10.35 1.89 6.69
N THR A 92 -10.22 1.80 5.36
CA THR A 92 -10.92 2.71 4.44
C THR A 92 -12.43 2.46 4.46
N LEU A 93 -12.87 1.19 4.42
CA LEU A 93 -14.29 0.84 4.55
C LEU A 93 -14.89 1.33 5.86
N GLU A 94 -14.19 1.17 6.99
CA GLU A 94 -14.61 1.66 8.31
C GLU A 94 -14.83 3.17 8.27
N SER A 95 -13.88 3.93 7.71
CA SER A 95 -13.98 5.39 7.62
C SER A 95 -15.22 5.84 6.84
N TYR A 96 -15.48 5.22 5.69
CA TYR A 96 -16.66 5.57 4.89
C TYR A 96 -17.97 5.06 5.50
N THR A 97 -17.96 3.88 6.13
CA THR A 97 -19.14 3.35 6.81
C THR A 97 -19.54 4.23 7.98
N THR A 98 -18.57 4.68 8.77
CA THR A 98 -18.81 5.64 9.86
C THR A 98 -19.39 6.94 9.34
N LEU A 99 -18.86 7.48 8.23
CA LEU A 99 -19.39 8.68 7.60
C LEU A 99 -20.84 8.50 7.11
N ILE A 100 -21.17 7.34 6.55
CA ILE A 100 -22.55 7.03 6.11
C ILE A 100 -23.46 6.85 7.34
N GLU A 101 -22.96 6.20 8.40
CA GLU A 101 -23.69 6.01 9.65
C GLU A 101 -24.04 7.37 10.28
N ASP A 102 -23.12 8.32 10.28
CA ASP A 102 -23.36 9.69 10.78
C ASP A 102 -24.51 10.40 10.04
N TYR A 103 -24.64 10.16 8.72
CA TYR A 103 -25.77 10.70 7.95
C TYR A 103 -27.10 9.98 8.20
N LEU A 104 -27.06 8.73 8.67
CA LEU A 104 -28.23 7.89 8.98
C LEU A 104 -28.59 7.94 10.47
N ASP A 105 -27.83 8.69 11.31
CA ASP A 105 -28.03 8.72 12.76
C ASP A 105 -29.38 9.35 13.11
N GLU A 106 -30.31 8.51 13.55
CA GLU A 106 -31.65 8.88 14.02
C GLU A 106 -31.70 9.15 15.54
N PHE A 107 -30.60 8.94 16.27
CA PHE A 107 -30.58 9.14 17.73
C PHE A 107 -30.46 10.60 18.11
N ASN A 108 -29.76 11.37 17.32
CA ASN A 108 -29.45 12.77 17.59
C ASN A 108 -30.25 13.76 16.74
N LEU A 109 -30.85 13.29 15.65
CA LEU A 109 -31.63 14.10 14.70
C LEU A 109 -32.96 13.42 14.40
N ASP A 110 -33.99 14.21 14.05
CA ASP A 110 -35.25 13.68 13.54
C ASP A 110 -34.99 12.99 12.20
N GLY A 111 -34.93 11.66 12.23
CA GLY A 111 -34.63 10.81 11.09
C GLY A 111 -35.87 10.36 10.33
N PHE A 112 -35.68 9.43 9.41
CA PHE A 112 -36.77 8.84 8.60
C PHE A 112 -37.93 8.33 9.40
N THR A 113 -37.67 7.65 10.52
CA THR A 113 -38.71 7.07 11.40
C THR A 113 -39.65 8.14 11.95
N THR A 114 -39.12 9.28 12.37
CA THR A 114 -39.92 10.40 12.87
C THR A 114 -40.74 11.07 11.76
N GLU A 115 -40.12 11.36 10.61
CA GLU A 115 -40.84 11.96 9.48
C GLU A 115 -41.93 11.05 8.91
N TYR A 116 -41.64 9.75 8.82
CA TYR A 116 -42.63 8.75 8.38
C TYR A 116 -43.81 8.63 9.36
N LYS A 117 -43.54 8.62 10.68
CA LYS A 117 -44.55 8.59 11.71
C LYS A 117 -45.46 9.82 11.63
N ASN A 118 -44.87 11.01 11.50
CA ASN A 118 -45.60 12.25 11.37
C ASN A 118 -46.54 12.27 10.13
N LEU A 119 -45.99 11.78 9.00
CA LEU A 119 -46.79 11.63 7.77
C LEU A 119 -47.98 10.67 7.98
N PHE A 120 -47.72 9.52 8.62
CA PHE A 120 -48.77 8.52 8.89
C PHE A 120 -49.86 9.02 9.86
N GLU A 121 -49.46 9.81 10.90
CA GLU A 121 -50.37 10.46 11.82
C GLU A 121 -51.25 11.52 11.12
N ALA A 122 -50.65 12.28 10.17
CA ALA A 122 -51.39 13.23 9.36
C ALA A 122 -52.43 12.59 8.44
N VAL A 123 -52.09 11.41 7.83
CA VAL A 123 -53.02 10.61 7.04
C VAL A 123 -54.19 10.12 7.92
N ASN A 124 -53.91 9.62 9.12
CA ASN A 124 -54.92 9.17 10.07
C ASN A 124 -55.84 10.35 10.53
N ALA A 125 -55.30 11.56 10.77
CA ALA A 125 -56.08 12.73 11.13
C ALA A 125 -57.00 13.14 9.97
N LEU A 126 -56.54 13.13 8.74
CA LEU A 126 -57.34 13.42 7.56
C LEU A 126 -58.46 12.40 7.34
N THR A 127 -58.18 11.11 7.63
CA THR A 127 -59.18 10.02 7.53
C THR A 127 -60.34 10.23 8.53
N LYS A 128 -60.06 10.78 9.74
CA LYS A 128 -61.05 11.06 10.78
C LYS A 128 -61.90 12.30 10.45
N ASP A 129 -61.30 13.34 9.88
CA ASP A 129 -62.00 14.56 9.46
C ASP A 129 -61.53 15.08 8.09
N PRO A 130 -62.11 14.53 6.98
CA PRO A 130 -61.71 14.89 5.61
C PRO A 130 -61.96 16.35 5.22
N HIS A 131 -62.83 17.08 5.97
CA HIS A 131 -63.19 18.47 5.71
C HIS A 131 -62.25 19.46 6.43
N SER A 132 -61.43 18.99 7.35
CA SER A 132 -60.53 19.84 8.11
C SER A 132 -59.42 20.39 7.19
N VAL A 133 -59.37 21.71 7.04
CA VAL A 133 -58.30 22.41 6.32
C VAL A 133 -56.96 22.25 7.05
N VAL A 134 -57.00 22.16 8.39
CA VAL A 134 -55.80 21.97 9.22
C VAL A 134 -55.16 20.61 8.92
N ALA A 135 -55.99 19.53 8.92
CA ALA A 135 -55.48 18.17 8.63
C ALA A 135 -54.91 18.04 7.21
N ARG A 136 -55.53 18.71 6.21
CA ARG A 136 -55.02 18.77 4.83
C ARG A 136 -53.64 19.48 4.75
N ASN A 137 -53.52 20.62 5.40
CA ASN A 137 -52.25 21.37 5.44
C ASN A 137 -51.16 20.57 6.16
N GLN A 138 -51.50 19.91 7.27
CA GLN A 138 -50.53 19.06 7.97
C GLN A 138 -50.04 17.90 7.07
N LEU A 139 -50.89 17.23 6.32
CA LEU A 139 -50.52 16.18 5.39
C LEU A 139 -49.57 16.73 4.31
N VAL A 140 -49.87 17.89 3.73
CA VAL A 140 -49.00 18.52 2.71
C VAL A 140 -47.62 18.87 3.33
N ASN A 141 -47.60 19.47 4.52
CA ASN A 141 -46.35 19.82 5.17
C ASN A 141 -45.49 18.60 5.47
N TYR A 142 -46.04 17.53 6.05
CA TYR A 142 -45.26 16.31 6.33
C TYR A 142 -44.86 15.56 5.06
N SER A 143 -45.66 15.61 3.99
CA SER A 143 -45.26 15.08 2.68
C SER A 143 -44.08 15.87 2.09
N GLN A 144 -44.02 17.18 2.33
CA GLN A 144 -42.90 18.00 1.91
C GLN A 144 -41.66 17.72 2.75
N SER A 145 -41.80 17.62 4.09
CA SER A 145 -40.67 17.25 4.97
C SER A 145 -40.01 15.94 4.59
N ILE A 146 -40.80 14.90 4.32
CA ILE A 146 -40.23 13.60 3.92
C ILE A 146 -39.51 13.68 2.54
N SER A 147 -40.04 14.49 1.61
CA SER A 147 -39.37 14.75 0.33
C SER A 147 -38.06 15.48 0.51
N GLU A 148 -38.02 16.48 1.39
CA GLU A 148 -36.79 17.23 1.73
C GLU A 148 -35.77 16.33 2.42
N PHE A 149 -36.22 15.43 3.30
CA PHE A 149 -35.37 14.41 3.92
C PHE A 149 -34.66 13.54 2.87
N PHE A 150 -35.39 12.96 1.91
CA PHE A 150 -34.79 12.15 0.86
C PHE A 150 -33.87 12.93 -0.07
N ASN A 151 -34.18 14.18 -0.38
CA ASN A 151 -33.33 15.04 -1.19
C ASN A 151 -32.01 15.36 -0.46
N THR A 152 -32.06 15.63 0.83
CA THR A 152 -30.87 15.86 1.66
C THR A 152 -30.04 14.62 1.75
N MET A 153 -30.65 13.46 2.01
CA MET A 153 -29.96 12.17 2.04
C MET A 153 -29.25 11.85 0.72
N THR A 154 -29.95 12.05 -0.40
CA THR A 154 -29.35 11.87 -1.74
C THR A 154 -28.16 12.79 -1.95
N THR A 155 -28.27 14.03 -1.52
CA THR A 155 -27.15 15.00 -1.63
C THR A 155 -25.94 14.57 -0.80
N ASN A 156 -26.18 14.08 0.42
CA ASN A 156 -25.13 13.59 1.31
C ASN A 156 -24.44 12.35 0.73
N LEU A 157 -25.22 11.35 0.28
CA LEU A 157 -24.68 10.13 -0.35
C LEU A 157 -23.90 10.43 -1.65
N ASN A 158 -24.40 11.37 -2.47
CA ASN A 158 -23.66 11.84 -3.64
C ASN A 158 -22.33 12.50 -3.27
N SER A 159 -22.28 13.18 -2.13
CA SER A 159 -21.04 13.77 -1.60
C SER A 159 -20.05 12.68 -1.18
N VAL A 160 -20.53 11.62 -0.51
CA VAL A 160 -19.68 10.45 -0.17
C VAL A 160 -19.14 9.79 -1.43
N GLN A 161 -19.98 9.61 -2.44
CA GLN A 161 -19.56 9.01 -3.72
C GLN A 161 -18.48 9.84 -4.41
N ARG A 162 -18.57 11.17 -4.38
CA ARG A 162 -17.53 12.08 -4.89
C ARG A 162 -16.24 11.98 -4.09
N GLN A 163 -16.32 11.95 -2.76
CA GLN A 163 -15.14 11.80 -1.91
C GLN A 163 -14.43 10.47 -2.18
N ALA A 164 -15.18 9.38 -2.35
CA ALA A 164 -14.63 8.08 -2.71
C ALA A 164 -13.96 8.10 -4.10
N ASP A 165 -14.53 8.81 -5.08
CA ASP A 165 -13.92 8.98 -6.41
C ASP A 165 -12.62 9.81 -6.36
N ASP A 166 -12.58 10.85 -5.54
CA ASP A 166 -11.37 11.65 -5.35
C ASP A 166 -10.28 10.85 -4.59
N GLU A 167 -10.68 9.99 -3.66
CA GLU A 167 -9.77 9.03 -3.00
C GLU A 167 -9.19 8.02 -3.99
N VAL A 168 -10.01 7.49 -4.92
CA VAL A 168 -9.52 6.62 -6.01
C VAL A 168 -8.45 7.32 -6.84
N LYS A 169 -8.66 8.58 -7.25
CA LYS A 169 -7.68 9.37 -8.01
C LYS A 169 -6.41 9.62 -7.21
N SER A 170 -6.55 10.01 -5.94
CA SER A 170 -5.44 10.28 -5.05
C SER A 170 -4.58 9.05 -4.83
N THR A 171 -5.22 7.92 -4.55
CA THR A 171 -4.53 6.64 -4.32
C THR A 171 -3.86 6.12 -5.59
N ALA A 172 -4.51 6.24 -6.76
CA ALA A 172 -3.87 5.88 -8.04
C ALA A 172 -2.62 6.72 -8.32
N ASN A 173 -2.66 8.02 -8.03
CA ASN A 173 -1.48 8.89 -8.16
C ASN A 173 -0.38 8.54 -7.15
N ALA A 174 -0.73 8.19 -5.90
CA ALA A 174 0.22 7.73 -4.91
C ALA A 174 0.90 6.43 -5.36
N ILE A 175 0.15 5.45 -5.86
CA ILE A 175 0.68 4.21 -6.44
C ILE A 175 1.67 4.51 -7.58
N ASN A 176 1.32 5.42 -8.49
CA ASN A 176 2.20 5.80 -9.61
C ASN A 176 3.51 6.44 -9.13
N THR A 177 3.43 7.30 -8.11
CA THR A 177 4.61 7.95 -7.50
C THR A 177 5.53 6.92 -6.87
N VAL A 178 4.98 6.03 -6.06
CA VAL A 178 5.73 4.94 -5.42
C VAL A 178 6.36 4.00 -6.45
N ALA A 179 5.64 3.67 -7.52
CA ALA A 179 6.18 2.85 -8.62
C ALA A 179 7.40 3.50 -9.29
N GLN A 180 7.33 4.80 -9.57
CA GLN A 180 8.43 5.56 -10.12
C GLN A 180 9.65 5.60 -9.19
N GLU A 181 9.43 5.80 -7.90
CA GLU A 181 10.49 5.83 -6.90
C GLU A 181 11.16 4.46 -6.76
N ILE A 182 10.39 3.35 -6.75
CA ILE A 182 10.93 1.99 -6.73
C ILE A 182 11.81 1.73 -7.97
N ALA A 183 11.35 2.10 -9.17
CA ALA A 183 12.14 1.95 -10.40
C ALA A 183 13.46 2.75 -10.33
N SER A 184 13.43 3.97 -9.79
CA SER A 184 14.61 4.79 -9.56
C SER A 184 15.58 4.15 -8.58
N LEU A 185 15.09 3.61 -7.46
CA LEU A 185 15.91 2.90 -6.47
C LEU A 185 16.50 1.62 -7.04
N ASN A 186 15.78 0.87 -7.85
CA ASN A 186 16.29 -0.32 -8.54
C ASN A 186 17.54 0.02 -9.38
N LYS A 187 17.48 1.12 -10.11
CA LYS A 187 18.63 1.60 -10.90
C LYS A 187 19.83 1.98 -10.04
N GLN A 188 19.59 2.66 -8.91
CA GLN A 188 20.65 3.05 -7.99
C GLN A 188 21.27 1.83 -7.30
N ILE A 189 20.48 0.89 -6.83
CA ILE A 189 20.92 -0.36 -6.20
C ILE A 189 21.82 -1.11 -7.17
N ASN A 190 21.36 -1.38 -8.38
CA ASN A 190 22.13 -2.12 -9.38
C ASN A 190 23.43 -1.38 -9.76
N THR A 191 23.45 -0.05 -9.79
CA THR A 191 24.67 0.73 -10.05
C THR A 191 25.74 0.50 -8.98
N ILE A 192 25.34 0.34 -7.72
CA ILE A 192 26.27 0.08 -6.62
C ILE A 192 26.70 -1.38 -6.61
N GLU A 193 25.75 -2.31 -6.79
CA GLU A 193 25.98 -3.75 -6.64
C GLU A 193 26.80 -4.35 -7.79
N VAL A 194 26.67 -3.84 -9.01
CA VAL A 194 27.57 -4.19 -10.14
C VAL A 194 29.05 -3.89 -9.82
N ASN A 195 29.30 -2.87 -9.02
CA ASN A 195 30.65 -2.50 -8.58
C ASN A 195 31.12 -3.27 -7.33
N GLY A 196 30.37 -4.29 -6.89
CA GLY A 196 30.68 -5.12 -5.72
C GLY A 196 30.37 -4.46 -4.37
N GLY A 197 29.62 -3.34 -4.35
CA GLY A 197 29.11 -2.72 -3.13
C GLY A 197 27.80 -3.38 -2.67
N ALA A 198 27.47 -3.26 -1.38
CA ALA A 198 26.16 -3.64 -0.86
C ALA A 198 25.30 -2.38 -0.67
N ALA A 199 24.17 -2.30 -1.39
CA ALA A 199 23.27 -1.15 -1.36
C ALA A 199 22.19 -1.30 -0.27
N ASN A 200 22.56 -1.72 0.94
CA ASN A 200 21.62 -2.07 2.01
C ASN A 200 20.61 -0.97 2.35
N ASP A 201 21.08 0.27 2.51
CA ASP A 201 20.19 1.38 2.90
C ASP A 201 19.18 1.74 1.78
N LEU A 202 19.58 1.58 0.50
CA LEU A 202 18.65 1.76 -0.63
C LEU A 202 17.66 0.60 -0.74
N ARG A 203 18.09 -0.61 -0.38
CA ARG A 203 17.18 -1.77 -0.29
C ARG A 203 16.16 -1.60 0.83
N ASP A 204 16.56 -1.00 1.98
CA ASP A 204 15.65 -0.65 3.06
C ASP A 204 14.65 0.43 2.62
N ALA A 205 15.12 1.48 1.94
CA ALA A 205 14.24 2.52 1.39
C ALA A 205 13.23 1.94 0.39
N ARG A 206 13.69 1.06 -0.53
CA ARG A 206 12.80 0.35 -1.47
C ARG A 206 11.76 -0.51 -0.76
N ALA A 207 12.17 -1.22 0.26
CA ALA A 207 11.27 -2.06 1.04
C ALA A 207 10.20 -1.23 1.78
N LEU A 208 10.56 -0.06 2.31
CA LEU A 208 9.62 0.86 2.93
C LEU A 208 8.57 1.37 1.93
N LEU A 209 8.96 1.65 0.68
CA LEU A 209 8.03 2.03 -0.38
C LEU A 209 7.06 0.89 -0.73
N ILE A 210 7.51 -0.37 -0.67
CA ILE A 210 6.62 -1.52 -0.88
C ILE A 210 5.69 -1.71 0.29
N ASP A 211 6.16 -1.48 1.53
CA ASP A 211 5.30 -1.48 2.71
C ASP A 211 4.16 -0.46 2.57
N GLU A 212 4.46 0.74 2.07
CA GLU A 212 3.47 1.78 1.79
C GLU A 212 2.53 1.36 0.64
N LEU A 213 3.08 0.90 -0.48
CA LEU A 213 2.32 0.44 -1.65
C LEU A 213 1.34 -0.67 -1.28
N SER A 214 1.75 -1.59 -0.41
CA SER A 214 0.91 -2.70 0.05
C SER A 214 -0.33 -2.26 0.82
N GLY A 215 -0.34 -1.08 1.42
CA GLY A 215 -1.53 -0.48 2.03
C GLY A 215 -2.53 0.04 0.99
N TYR A 216 -2.03 0.54 -0.13
CA TYR A 216 -2.87 1.05 -1.21
C TYR A 216 -3.47 -0.05 -2.06
N ILE A 217 -2.66 -1.08 -2.39
CA ILE A 217 -3.07 -2.20 -3.25
C ILE A 217 -2.25 -3.45 -2.93
N ASN A 218 -2.88 -4.62 -3.05
CA ASN A 218 -2.16 -5.87 -2.86
C ASN A 218 -1.11 -6.08 -3.96
N THR A 219 0.11 -6.36 -3.54
CA THR A 219 1.29 -6.46 -4.41
C THR A 219 1.97 -7.81 -4.27
N THR A 220 2.53 -8.28 -5.38
CA THR A 220 3.42 -9.45 -5.40
C THR A 220 4.78 -9.01 -5.89
N VAL A 221 5.82 -9.27 -5.10
CA VAL A 221 7.19 -8.88 -5.41
C VAL A 221 7.98 -10.10 -5.85
N LYS A 222 8.78 -9.93 -6.90
CA LYS A 222 9.70 -10.94 -7.39
C LYS A 222 11.07 -10.30 -7.60
N GLU A 223 12.09 -10.85 -6.97
CA GLU A 223 13.49 -10.48 -7.18
C GLU A 223 14.23 -11.67 -7.79
N THR A 224 14.91 -11.44 -8.90
CA THR A 224 15.63 -12.48 -9.65
C THR A 224 17.06 -12.01 -9.92
N GLU A 225 18.05 -12.82 -9.60
CA GLU A 225 19.44 -12.52 -9.94
C GLU A 225 19.66 -12.76 -11.44
N VAL A 226 20.12 -11.73 -12.14
CA VAL A 226 20.43 -11.77 -13.57
C VAL A 226 21.92 -12.10 -13.81
N GLY A 227 22.74 -11.99 -12.78
CA GLY A 227 24.18 -12.25 -12.79
C GLY A 227 25.01 -10.98 -12.57
N ASN A 228 26.30 -11.16 -12.25
CA ASN A 228 27.26 -10.07 -11.97
C ASN A 228 26.80 -9.06 -10.89
N GLY A 229 26.04 -9.53 -9.88
CA GLY A 229 25.50 -8.67 -8.84
C GLY A 229 24.30 -7.82 -9.25
N VAL A 230 23.77 -8.03 -10.47
CA VAL A 230 22.56 -7.37 -10.94
C VAL A 230 21.34 -8.17 -10.50
N THR A 231 20.39 -7.50 -9.88
CA THR A 231 19.08 -8.07 -9.55
C THR A 231 17.98 -7.37 -10.35
N GLU A 232 17.10 -8.14 -10.94
CA GLU A 232 15.86 -7.68 -11.54
C GLU A 232 14.77 -7.74 -10.46
N PHE A 233 14.24 -6.58 -10.09
CA PHE A 233 13.22 -6.45 -9.08
C PHE A 233 11.92 -5.97 -9.70
N CYS A 234 10.90 -6.84 -9.67
CA CYS A 234 9.61 -6.59 -10.29
C CYS A 234 8.51 -6.57 -9.23
N VAL A 235 7.57 -5.64 -9.38
CA VAL A 235 6.37 -5.52 -8.56
C VAL A 235 5.15 -5.75 -9.44
N TYR A 236 4.31 -6.68 -9.06
CA TYR A 236 3.10 -7.04 -9.78
C TYR A 236 1.86 -6.65 -8.97
N VAL A 237 0.85 -6.14 -9.66
CA VAL A 237 -0.49 -5.89 -9.15
C VAL A 237 -1.46 -6.69 -10.00
N ASP A 238 -2.19 -7.60 -9.37
CA ASP A 238 -3.17 -8.48 -10.04
C ASP A 238 -2.61 -9.22 -11.28
N GLY A 239 -1.32 -9.58 -11.23
CA GLY A 239 -0.63 -10.26 -12.33
C GLY A 239 -0.05 -9.34 -13.41
N TYR A 240 -0.31 -8.05 -13.39
CA TYR A 240 0.32 -7.05 -14.24
C TYR A 240 1.56 -6.45 -13.58
N SER A 241 2.61 -6.22 -14.36
CA SER A 241 3.81 -5.56 -13.87
C SER A 241 3.53 -4.07 -13.66
N LEU A 242 3.60 -3.63 -12.39
CA LEU A 242 3.61 -2.21 -12.04
C LEU A 242 5.03 -1.64 -12.19
N VAL A 243 6.04 -2.39 -11.71
CA VAL A 243 7.46 -2.08 -11.87
C VAL A 243 8.15 -3.28 -12.47
N ASP A 244 8.91 -3.06 -13.54
CA ASP A 244 9.67 -4.07 -14.26
C ASP A 244 11.13 -3.63 -14.37
N GLY A 245 11.92 -4.06 -13.39
CA GLY A 245 13.32 -3.62 -13.29
C GLY A 245 13.44 -2.10 -13.15
N TYR A 246 13.79 -1.41 -14.23
CA TYR A 246 13.97 0.05 -14.27
C TYR A 246 12.79 0.81 -14.85
N ASP A 247 11.85 0.10 -15.47
CA ASP A 247 10.66 0.65 -16.08
C ASP A 247 9.47 0.50 -15.14
N TYR A 248 8.45 1.35 -15.32
CA TYR A 248 7.22 1.28 -14.54
C TYR A 248 6.01 1.60 -15.41
N ASN A 249 4.90 0.96 -15.09
CA ASN A 249 3.59 1.26 -15.66
C ASN A 249 2.81 2.20 -14.73
N GLN A 250 1.89 2.95 -15.30
CA GLN A 250 1.07 3.90 -14.58
C GLN A 250 -0.41 3.51 -14.65
N ILE A 251 -1.11 3.76 -13.58
CA ILE A 251 -2.57 3.70 -13.53
C ILE A 251 -3.08 5.07 -13.97
N VAL A 252 -3.87 5.10 -15.04
CA VAL A 252 -4.45 6.30 -15.61
C VAL A 252 -5.91 6.39 -15.22
N CYS A 253 -6.33 7.55 -14.72
CA CYS A 253 -7.70 7.85 -14.33
C CYS A 253 -8.38 8.61 -15.48
N THR A 254 -9.40 8.01 -16.10
CA THR A 254 -10.20 8.62 -17.17
C THR A 254 -11.64 8.81 -16.71
N PRO A 255 -12.22 10.02 -16.79
CA PRO A 255 -13.63 10.21 -16.47
C PRO A 255 -14.52 9.40 -17.42
N ARG A 256 -15.55 8.73 -16.89
CA ARG A 256 -16.60 8.08 -17.67
C ARG A 256 -17.30 9.08 -18.55
N GLU A 257 -17.75 8.65 -19.74
CA GLU A 257 -18.56 9.49 -20.62
C GLU A 257 -19.90 9.85 -19.94
N THR A 258 -20.46 10.99 -20.34
CA THR A 258 -21.76 11.43 -19.82
C THR A 258 -22.85 10.43 -20.18
N GLY A 259 -23.44 9.81 -19.16
CA GLY A 259 -24.47 8.78 -19.33
C GLY A 259 -23.95 7.34 -19.19
N ASP A 260 -22.65 7.14 -19.15
CA ASP A 260 -22.06 5.86 -18.80
C ASP A 260 -22.04 5.72 -17.27
N LYS A 261 -23.11 5.14 -16.73
CA LYS A 261 -23.35 4.94 -15.31
C LYS A 261 -23.47 3.46 -15.01
N ARG A 262 -22.84 3.03 -13.93
CA ARG A 262 -22.99 1.66 -13.46
C ARG A 262 -24.33 1.44 -12.76
N ASN A 263 -24.71 2.40 -11.92
CA ASN A 263 -26.03 2.44 -11.27
C ASN A 263 -26.78 3.69 -11.74
N ALA A 264 -28.09 3.61 -11.84
CA ALA A 264 -28.92 4.73 -12.29
C ALA A 264 -28.77 5.98 -11.41
N SER A 265 -28.43 5.79 -10.12
CA SER A 265 -28.22 6.84 -9.12
C SER A 265 -26.81 7.44 -9.13
N ASP A 266 -25.85 6.87 -9.87
CA ASP A 266 -24.47 7.36 -9.87
C ASP A 266 -24.39 8.80 -10.37
N ILE A 267 -23.47 9.56 -9.79
CA ILE A 267 -23.10 10.88 -10.30
C ILE A 267 -22.38 10.74 -11.64
N ASN A 268 -22.42 11.80 -12.48
CA ASN A 268 -21.69 11.80 -13.73
C ASN A 268 -20.21 12.10 -13.52
N GLY A 269 -19.34 11.53 -14.38
CA GLY A 269 -17.93 11.84 -14.43
C GLY A 269 -17.07 11.11 -13.40
N LEU A 270 -17.55 10.02 -12.83
CA LEU A 270 -16.74 9.09 -12.03
C LEU A 270 -15.60 8.53 -12.88
N VAL A 271 -14.43 8.30 -12.29
CA VAL A 271 -13.27 7.83 -13.04
C VAL A 271 -13.26 6.32 -13.22
N GLU A 272 -12.74 5.91 -14.38
CA GLU A 272 -12.28 4.55 -14.63
C GLU A 272 -10.77 4.48 -14.63
N LEU A 273 -10.25 3.33 -14.19
CA LEU A 273 -8.83 3.08 -14.15
C LEU A 273 -8.43 2.24 -15.36
N SER A 274 -7.33 2.62 -15.99
CA SER A 274 -6.69 1.87 -17.05
C SER A 274 -5.18 1.91 -16.89
N TRP A 275 -4.48 0.96 -17.49
CA TRP A 275 -3.03 1.04 -17.58
C TRP A 275 -2.60 2.02 -18.67
N ASN A 276 -1.44 2.63 -18.53
CA ASN A 276 -0.86 3.57 -19.50
C ASN A 276 -0.68 2.99 -20.91
N ASN A 277 -0.71 1.65 -21.07
CA ASN A 277 -0.67 0.96 -22.35
C ASN A 277 -2.07 0.76 -22.98
N GLY A 278 -3.13 1.32 -22.38
CA GLY A 278 -4.51 1.22 -22.82
C GLY A 278 -5.22 -0.08 -22.41
N MET A 279 -4.58 -0.95 -21.63
CA MET A 279 -5.25 -2.13 -21.10
C MET A 279 -6.16 -1.73 -19.95
N GLU A 280 -7.32 -2.39 -19.85
CA GLU A 280 -8.27 -2.19 -18.76
C GLU A 280 -7.67 -2.62 -17.41
N PHE A 281 -7.84 -1.78 -16.41
CA PHE A 281 -7.57 -2.13 -15.03
C PHE A 281 -8.86 -2.69 -14.41
N ASN A 282 -8.90 -3.99 -14.14
CA ASN A 282 -10.11 -4.61 -13.60
C ASN A 282 -10.29 -4.26 -12.10
N MET A 283 -10.97 -3.13 -11.85
CA MET A 283 -11.21 -2.56 -10.52
C MET A 283 -12.08 -3.46 -9.62
N TYR A 284 -12.83 -4.39 -10.21
CA TYR A 284 -13.87 -5.16 -9.50
C TYR A 284 -13.47 -6.58 -9.17
N ARG A 285 -12.21 -6.92 -9.41
CA ARG A 285 -11.70 -8.25 -9.11
C ARG A 285 -11.70 -8.51 -7.61
N SER A 286 -12.21 -9.67 -7.20
CA SER A 286 -12.20 -10.12 -5.80
C SER A 286 -10.79 -10.38 -5.25
N SER A 287 -9.81 -10.57 -6.15
CA SER A 287 -8.40 -10.70 -5.77
C SER A 287 -7.74 -9.39 -5.35
N LEU A 288 -8.32 -8.23 -5.71
CA LEU A 288 -7.83 -6.92 -5.29
C LEU A 288 -8.17 -6.66 -3.82
N SER A 289 -7.25 -6.00 -3.13
CA SER A 289 -7.37 -5.54 -1.75
C SER A 289 -6.57 -4.25 -1.58
N GLY A 290 -6.76 -3.55 -0.48
CA GLY A 290 -6.11 -2.27 -0.21
C GLY A 290 -7.09 -1.10 -0.21
N SER A 291 -6.62 0.09 0.15
CA SER A 291 -7.46 1.29 0.23
C SER A 291 -8.09 1.66 -1.11
N LEU A 292 -7.39 1.43 -2.24
CA LEU A 292 -7.93 1.65 -3.58
C LEU A 292 -9.19 0.82 -3.83
N LYS A 293 -9.14 -0.47 -3.52
CA LYS A 293 -10.30 -1.37 -3.69
C LYS A 293 -11.47 -0.95 -2.80
N ALA A 294 -11.21 -0.61 -1.55
CA ALA A 294 -12.23 -0.13 -0.63
C ALA A 294 -12.92 1.13 -1.12
N ALA A 295 -12.16 2.11 -1.62
CA ALA A 295 -12.71 3.34 -2.17
C ALA A 295 -13.59 3.07 -3.41
N ILE A 296 -13.19 2.13 -4.27
CA ILE A 296 -13.97 1.70 -5.44
C ILE A 296 -15.26 1.01 -5.00
N ASP A 297 -15.20 0.13 -4.01
CA ASP A 297 -16.37 -0.60 -3.50
C ASP A 297 -17.39 0.34 -2.84
N VAL A 298 -16.93 1.34 -2.11
CA VAL A 298 -17.80 2.39 -1.55
C VAL A 298 -18.43 3.23 -2.65
N ARG A 299 -17.67 3.58 -3.69
CA ARG A 299 -18.11 4.42 -4.79
C ARG A 299 -19.15 3.74 -5.69
N ASP A 300 -18.89 2.50 -6.09
CA ASP A 300 -19.65 1.78 -7.12
C ASP A 300 -20.55 0.67 -6.55
N GLY A 301 -20.44 0.39 -5.26
CA GLY A 301 -21.09 -0.73 -4.59
C GLY A 301 -20.25 -2.02 -4.67
N CYS A 302 -20.35 -2.85 -3.64
CA CYS A 302 -19.70 -4.16 -3.60
C CYS A 302 -20.43 -5.14 -4.53
N ASN A 303 -19.74 -5.67 -5.56
CA ASN A 303 -20.35 -6.62 -6.48
C ASN A 303 -20.39 -8.06 -5.99
N ASP A 304 -19.72 -8.36 -4.88
CA ASP A 304 -19.63 -9.72 -4.34
C ASP A 304 -20.81 -10.10 -3.41
N CYS A 305 -21.86 -9.25 -3.35
CA CYS A 305 -23.05 -9.49 -2.54
C CYS A 305 -24.24 -10.09 -3.32
N TYR A 306 -23.98 -10.69 -4.49
CA TYR A 306 -25.01 -11.44 -5.24
C TYR A 306 -24.54 -12.84 -5.58
#